data_1872dbf360f08be8c89b262ea56f0b82
#
_entry.id   1872dbf360f08be8c89b262ea56f0b82
#
_cell.length_a   1.000
_cell.length_b   1.000
_cell.length_c   1.000
_cell.angle_alpha   90.00
_cell.angle_beta   90.00
_cell.angle_gamma   90.00
#
_symmetry.space_group_name_H-M   'P 1'
#
loop_
_entity.id
_entity.type
_entity.pdbx_description
1 polymer ?
#
loop_
_entity_poly.entity_id
_entity_poly.type
_entity_poly.pdbx_seq_one_letter_code
_entity_poly.pdbx_strand_id
1 'polypeptide(L)'
;MFINGLFNRIDLLETSLSVRSKNQEIIASNIANAETPNYKAKELVFEDQLRQAVLGRKEDKEMIPMARTHESHLPTGAKPAFMPYMQLQHNQAVRNDGNDVELEKEIGRLMENSTMYQVSATIASKKIEGLKNAIREGR
;
A
#
# COMPACT_ATOMS: atom_id res chain seq x y z
N MET A 1 -13.18 -9.04 -22.67
CA MET A 1 -13.19 -7.78 -21.88
C MET A 1 -13.40 -8.04 -20.37
N PHE A 2 -14.26 -8.97 -19.96
CA PHE A 2 -14.52 -9.29 -18.53
C PHE A 2 -13.33 -9.93 -17.79
N ILE A 3 -12.54 -10.78 -18.46
CA ILE A 3 -11.42 -11.52 -17.88
C ILE A 3 -10.31 -10.56 -17.41
N ASN A 4 -9.93 -9.57 -18.21
CA ASN A 4 -8.90 -8.60 -17.86
C ASN A 4 -9.28 -7.75 -16.62
N GLY A 5 -10.55 -7.38 -16.48
CA GLY A 5 -11.03 -6.63 -15.31
C GLY A 5 -11.01 -7.46 -14.01
N LEU A 6 -11.12 -8.78 -14.13
CA LEU A 6 -11.07 -9.70 -12.99
C LEU A 6 -9.63 -9.90 -12.49
N PHE A 7 -8.69 -10.13 -13.40
CA PHE A 7 -7.27 -10.26 -13.06
C PHE A 7 -6.73 -8.96 -12.47
N ASN A 8 -7.04 -7.80 -13.03
CA ASN A 8 -6.64 -6.50 -12.46
C ASN A 8 -7.13 -6.30 -11.01
N ARG A 9 -8.29 -6.85 -10.66
CA ARG A 9 -8.82 -6.77 -9.28
C ARG A 9 -8.13 -7.76 -8.33
N ILE A 10 -7.67 -8.89 -8.81
CA ILE A 10 -6.90 -9.86 -8.02
C ILE A 10 -5.50 -9.30 -7.78
N ASP A 11 -4.84 -8.76 -8.81
CA ASP A 11 -3.53 -8.12 -8.71
C ASP A 11 -3.55 -6.94 -7.72
N LEU A 12 -4.66 -6.17 -7.70
CA LEU A 12 -4.84 -5.09 -6.74
C LEU A 12 -4.96 -5.59 -5.30
N LEU A 13 -5.66 -6.72 -5.08
CA LEU A 13 -5.77 -7.35 -3.77
C LEU A 13 -4.42 -7.91 -3.31
N GLU A 14 -3.67 -8.55 -4.19
CA GLU A 14 -2.30 -9.02 -3.93
C GLU A 14 -1.38 -7.86 -3.54
N THR A 15 -1.43 -6.76 -4.31
CA THR A 15 -0.69 -5.53 -4.00
C THR A 15 -1.08 -4.97 -2.63
N SER A 16 -2.38 -4.92 -2.32
CA SER A 16 -2.89 -4.47 -1.02
C SER A 16 -2.38 -5.34 0.14
N LEU A 17 -2.38 -6.66 -0.01
CA LEU A 17 -1.87 -7.59 1.00
C LEU A 17 -0.35 -7.42 1.19
N SER A 18 0.40 -7.33 0.10
CA SER A 18 1.85 -7.17 0.13
C SER A 18 2.26 -5.87 0.83
N VAL A 19 1.64 -4.75 0.48
CA VAL A 19 1.97 -3.45 1.10
C VAL A 19 1.57 -3.37 2.56
N ARG A 20 0.43 -3.98 2.95
CA ARG A 20 0.01 -4.05 4.35
C ARG A 20 0.91 -4.95 5.18
N SER A 21 1.40 -6.06 4.63
CA SER A 21 2.43 -6.89 5.26
C SER A 21 3.71 -6.09 5.49
N LYS A 22 4.16 -5.32 4.51
CA LYS A 22 5.33 -4.45 4.64
C LYS A 22 5.13 -3.34 5.67
N ASN A 23 3.94 -2.74 5.72
CA ASN A 23 3.58 -1.77 6.74
C ASN A 23 3.62 -2.37 8.16
N GLN A 24 3.15 -3.61 8.31
CA GLN A 24 3.20 -4.32 9.58
C GLN A 24 4.63 -4.55 10.07
N GLU A 25 5.57 -4.88 9.18
CA GLU A 25 7.00 -5.00 9.51
C GLU A 25 7.57 -3.67 10.02
N ILE A 26 7.21 -2.55 9.39
CA ILE A 26 7.69 -1.21 9.78
C ILE A 26 7.14 -0.84 11.15
N ILE A 27 5.85 -1.03 11.39
CA ILE A 27 5.21 -0.76 12.68
C ILE A 27 5.84 -1.64 13.78
N ALA A 28 6.04 -2.94 13.51
CA ALA A 28 6.70 -3.85 14.44
C ALA A 28 8.15 -3.42 14.75
N SER A 29 8.87 -2.90 13.74
CA SER A 29 10.21 -2.33 13.94
C SER A 29 10.17 -1.08 14.82
N ASN A 30 9.18 -0.18 14.65
CA ASN A 30 9.01 0.98 15.52
C ASN A 30 8.74 0.56 16.96
N ILE A 31 7.83 -0.39 17.18
CA ILE A 31 7.49 -0.93 18.50
C ILE A 31 8.73 -1.55 19.16
N ALA A 32 9.47 -2.39 18.43
CA ALA A 32 10.67 -3.04 18.94
C ALA A 32 11.77 -2.03 19.35
N ASN A 33 11.79 -0.85 18.74
CA ASN A 33 12.76 0.21 18.99
C ASN A 33 12.21 1.35 19.87
N ALA A 34 11.05 1.18 20.50
CA ALA A 34 10.43 2.21 21.34
C ALA A 34 11.29 2.65 22.54
N GLU A 35 12.23 1.81 22.97
CA GLU A 35 13.18 2.08 24.04
C GLU A 35 14.61 2.39 23.55
N THR A 36 14.82 2.42 22.21
CA THR A 36 16.14 2.66 21.62
C THR A 36 16.43 4.16 21.56
N PRO A 37 17.47 4.69 22.23
CA PRO A 37 17.80 6.10 22.18
C PRO A 37 18.05 6.61 20.75
N ASN A 38 17.58 7.83 20.46
CA ASN A 38 17.71 8.50 19.16
C ASN A 38 17.05 7.78 17.98
N TYR A 39 16.24 6.75 18.21
CA TYR A 39 15.49 6.10 17.13
C TYR A 39 14.42 7.03 16.56
N LYS A 40 14.28 7.02 15.25
CA LYS A 40 13.26 7.78 14.52
C LYS A 40 12.24 6.83 13.90
N ALA A 41 10.99 7.02 14.29
CA ALA A 41 9.89 6.22 13.79
C ALA A 41 9.73 6.37 12.28
N LYS A 42 9.44 5.26 11.61
CA LYS A 42 9.23 5.20 10.16
C LYS A 42 7.77 4.92 9.87
N GLU A 43 7.29 5.40 8.74
CA GLU A 43 5.97 5.04 8.24
C GLU A 43 6.00 4.77 6.74
N LEU A 44 5.09 3.92 6.29
CA LEU A 44 4.87 3.63 4.89
C LEU A 44 3.66 4.42 4.40
N VAL A 45 3.88 5.30 3.43
CA VAL A 45 2.81 6.10 2.83
C VAL A 45 2.28 5.38 1.60
N PHE A 46 1.05 4.92 1.64
CA PHE A 46 0.44 4.13 0.56
C PHE A 46 -1.09 4.23 0.48
N GLU A 47 -1.77 4.64 1.54
CA GLU A 47 -3.23 4.48 1.63
C GLU A 47 -4.00 5.29 0.59
N ASP A 48 -3.59 6.54 0.34
CA ASP A 48 -4.24 7.37 -0.68
C ASP A 48 -4.02 6.82 -2.09
N GLN A 49 -2.82 6.32 -2.38
CA GLN A 49 -2.53 5.69 -3.66
C GLN A 49 -3.32 4.40 -3.85
N LEU A 50 -3.42 3.58 -2.78
CA LEU A 50 -4.22 2.35 -2.81
C LEU A 50 -5.70 2.68 -3.01
N ARG A 51 -6.22 3.70 -2.32
CA ARG A 51 -7.61 4.17 -2.49
C ARG A 51 -7.87 4.62 -3.92
N GLN A 52 -6.98 5.38 -4.52
CA GLN A 52 -7.10 5.82 -5.92
C GLN A 52 -7.07 4.63 -6.88
N ALA A 53 -6.19 3.66 -6.65
CA ALA A 53 -6.13 2.44 -7.46
C ALA A 53 -7.42 1.62 -7.35
N VAL A 54 -8.02 1.51 -6.15
CA VAL A 54 -9.30 0.81 -5.93
C VAL A 54 -10.47 1.52 -6.61
N LEU A 55 -10.52 2.86 -6.53
CA LEU A 55 -11.60 3.66 -7.11
C LEU A 55 -11.46 3.83 -8.62
N GLY A 56 -10.35 3.36 -9.21
CA GLY A 56 -10.06 3.57 -10.63
C GLY A 56 -9.90 5.04 -11.02
N ARG A 57 -9.74 5.92 -10.03
CA ARG A 57 -9.43 7.31 -10.27
C ARG A 57 -7.97 7.40 -10.70
N LYS A 58 -7.76 7.57 -12.01
CA LYS A 58 -6.51 8.17 -12.47
C LYS A 58 -6.45 9.54 -11.82
N GLU A 59 -5.32 9.89 -11.20
CA GLU A 59 -5.06 11.31 -10.98
C GLU A 59 -5.08 11.95 -12.37
N ASP A 60 -6.15 12.68 -12.67
CA ASP A 60 -6.25 13.60 -13.80
C ASP A 60 -5.38 14.85 -13.47
N LYS A 61 -4.16 14.64 -13.07
CA LYS A 61 -3.12 15.57 -13.42
C LYS A 61 -2.87 15.27 -14.88
N GLU A 62 -3.51 16.07 -15.75
CA GLU A 62 -3.07 16.26 -17.13
C GLU A 62 -1.55 16.51 -17.08
N MET A 63 -0.79 15.42 -17.06
CA MET A 63 0.60 15.50 -17.44
C MET A 63 0.54 15.82 -18.92
N ILE A 64 0.69 17.10 -19.25
CA ILE A 64 0.94 17.53 -20.62
C ILE A 64 2.04 16.61 -21.12
N PRO A 65 1.75 15.71 -22.09
CA PRO A 65 2.77 14.79 -22.58
C PRO A 65 3.88 15.66 -23.17
N MET A 66 5.09 15.56 -22.60
CA MET A 66 6.22 16.27 -23.17
C MET A 66 6.39 15.81 -24.61
N ALA A 67 6.31 16.77 -25.54
CA ALA A 67 6.49 16.51 -26.96
C ALA A 67 7.89 15.89 -27.15
N ARG A 68 7.94 14.66 -27.67
CA ARG A 68 9.19 14.02 -28.04
C ARG A 68 9.72 14.69 -29.31
N THR A 69 10.88 15.28 -29.21
CA THR A 69 11.57 15.88 -30.36
C THR A 69 12.36 14.84 -31.16
N HIS A 70 12.55 13.61 -30.63
CA HIS A 70 13.24 12.51 -31.31
C HIS A 70 12.77 11.16 -30.79
N GLU A 71 12.68 10.13 -31.66
CA GLU A 71 12.25 8.77 -31.31
C GLU A 71 13.16 8.07 -30.29
N SER A 72 14.44 8.44 -30.25
CA SER A 72 15.44 7.89 -29.32
C SER A 72 15.32 8.46 -27.90
N HIS A 73 14.51 9.45 -27.66
CA HIS A 73 14.27 9.94 -26.30
C HIS A 73 13.44 8.91 -25.52
N LEU A 74 13.98 8.49 -24.36
CA LEU A 74 13.29 7.61 -23.45
C LEU A 74 11.86 8.15 -23.18
N PRO A 75 10.82 7.29 -23.28
CA PRO A 75 9.51 7.71 -22.83
C PRO A 75 9.66 8.11 -21.36
N THR A 76 9.21 9.31 -21.02
CA THR A 76 8.92 9.66 -19.63
C THR A 76 7.80 8.71 -19.23
N GLY A 77 8.20 7.55 -18.69
CA GLY A 77 7.30 6.45 -18.37
C GLY A 77 6.18 6.98 -17.49
N ALA A 78 4.97 6.58 -17.77
CA ALA A 78 3.89 6.74 -16.82
C ALA A 78 4.41 6.26 -15.46
N LYS A 79 4.37 7.12 -14.44
CA LYS A 79 4.71 6.70 -13.08
C LYS A 79 3.83 5.50 -12.78
N PRO A 80 4.38 4.38 -12.27
CA PRO A 80 3.55 3.26 -11.90
C PRO A 80 2.43 3.76 -11.00
N ALA A 81 1.21 3.29 -11.25
CA ALA A 81 -0.01 3.76 -10.60
C ALA A 81 0.00 3.60 -9.08
N PHE A 82 0.95 2.82 -8.55
CA PHE A 82 1.12 2.55 -7.13
C PHE A 82 2.61 2.46 -6.78
N MET A 83 3.11 3.41 -5.98
CA MET A 83 4.49 3.48 -5.50
C MET A 83 4.49 3.84 -4.02
N PRO A 84 4.35 2.86 -3.12
CA PRO A 84 4.49 3.13 -1.68
C PRO A 84 5.92 3.62 -1.39
N TYR A 85 6.04 4.60 -0.53
CA TYR A 85 7.34 5.11 -0.10
C TYR A 85 7.42 5.20 1.42
N MET A 86 8.64 5.02 1.93
CA MET A 86 8.93 5.12 3.37
C MET A 86 9.35 6.54 3.70
N GLN A 87 8.81 7.08 4.78
CA GLN A 87 9.23 8.35 5.35
C GLN A 87 9.44 8.25 6.86
N LEU A 88 10.15 9.21 7.43
CA LEU A 88 10.21 9.37 8.88
C LEU A 88 8.89 9.99 9.35
N GLN A 89 8.40 9.52 10.49
CA GLN A 89 7.25 10.16 11.12
C GLN A 89 7.64 11.54 11.64
N HIS A 90 6.72 12.51 11.48
CA HIS A 90 6.87 13.83 12.09
C HIS A 90 6.10 13.83 13.42
N ASN A 91 6.66 13.22 14.45
CA ASN A 91 6.09 13.28 15.79
C ASN A 91 6.57 14.54 16.49
N GLN A 92 5.62 15.29 17.06
CA GLN A 92 5.93 16.55 17.78
C GLN A 92 6.54 16.30 19.16
N ALA A 93 6.29 15.15 19.76
CA ALA A 93 6.82 14.77 21.06
C ALA A 93 8.07 13.91 20.89
N VAL A 94 9.23 14.54 20.99
CA VAL A 94 10.51 13.83 21.08
C VAL A 94 10.79 13.62 22.58
N ARG A 95 11.00 12.36 22.99
CA ARG A 95 11.43 12.03 24.37
C ARG A 95 12.81 12.63 24.64
N ASN A 96 13.18 12.77 25.92
CA ASN A 96 14.48 13.33 26.34
C ASN A 96 15.68 12.52 25.80
N ASP A 97 15.48 11.25 25.46
CA ASP A 97 16.45 10.35 24.84
C ASP A 97 16.53 10.48 23.30
N GLY A 98 15.78 11.41 22.72
CA GLY A 98 15.73 11.66 21.28
C GLY A 98 14.88 10.67 20.49
N ASN A 99 14.23 9.69 21.16
CA ASN A 99 13.30 8.75 20.54
C ASN A 99 11.95 9.45 20.28
N ASP A 100 11.33 9.22 19.13
CA ASP A 100 10.04 9.78 18.76
C ASP A 100 8.93 8.73 18.54
N VAL A 101 9.15 7.49 18.97
CA VAL A 101 8.13 6.43 18.90
C VAL A 101 7.07 6.64 19.99
N GLU A 102 5.82 6.80 19.58
CA GLU A 102 4.65 6.79 20.44
C GLU A 102 4.05 5.37 20.47
N LEU A 103 4.37 4.59 21.50
CA LEU A 103 4.05 3.16 21.59
C LEU A 103 2.54 2.88 21.42
N GLU A 104 1.69 3.66 22.10
CA GLU A 104 0.23 3.49 22.04
C GLU A 104 -0.30 3.75 20.64
N LYS A 105 0.27 4.71 19.94
CA LYS A 105 -0.08 5.04 18.56
C LYS A 105 0.36 3.93 17.59
N GLU A 106 1.55 3.40 17.77
CA GLU A 106 2.05 2.29 16.94
C GLU A 106 1.23 1.01 17.16
N ILE A 107 0.81 0.71 18.40
CA ILE A 107 -0.09 -0.42 18.68
C ILE A 107 -1.46 -0.20 18.01
N GLY A 108 -2.01 1.01 18.07
CA GLY A 108 -3.25 1.34 17.34
C GLY A 108 -3.13 1.13 15.85
N ARG A 109 -2.03 1.60 15.24
CA ARG A 109 -1.72 1.40 13.81
C ARG A 109 -1.55 -0.08 13.45
N LEU A 110 -0.92 -0.87 14.34
CA LEU A 110 -0.78 -2.30 14.14
C LEU A 110 -2.12 -3.02 14.08
N MET A 111 -3.03 -2.70 15.01
CA MET A 111 -4.37 -3.26 15.05
C MET A 111 -5.19 -2.88 13.82
N GLU A 112 -5.16 -1.61 13.41
CA GLU A 112 -5.84 -1.11 12.22
C GLU A 112 -5.32 -1.81 10.96
N ASN A 113 -4.00 -1.84 10.76
CA ASN A 113 -3.38 -2.48 9.61
C ASN A 113 -3.67 -3.99 9.56
N SER A 114 -3.64 -4.67 10.72
CA SER A 114 -3.97 -6.09 10.83
C SER A 114 -5.44 -6.37 10.45
N THR A 115 -6.37 -5.53 10.91
CA THR A 115 -7.79 -5.64 10.56
C THR A 115 -7.98 -5.47 9.05
N MET A 116 -7.38 -4.45 8.46
CA MET A 116 -7.46 -4.20 7.03
C MET A 116 -6.79 -5.30 6.19
N TYR A 117 -5.71 -5.89 6.68
CA TYR A 117 -5.09 -7.06 6.06
C TYR A 117 -6.06 -8.25 6.03
N GLN A 118 -6.70 -8.56 7.17
CA GLN A 118 -7.67 -9.66 7.27
C GLN A 118 -8.88 -9.45 6.35
N VAL A 119 -9.40 -8.21 6.27
CA VAL A 119 -10.49 -7.86 5.34
C VAL A 119 -10.06 -8.12 3.90
N SER A 120 -8.87 -7.65 3.51
CA SER A 120 -8.33 -7.84 2.15
C SER A 120 -8.14 -9.32 1.82
N ALA A 121 -7.61 -10.11 2.76
CA ALA A 121 -7.43 -11.56 2.62
C ALA A 121 -8.78 -12.30 2.47
N THR A 122 -9.78 -11.90 3.26
CA THR A 122 -11.13 -12.47 3.16
C THR A 122 -11.77 -12.18 1.81
N ILE A 123 -11.63 -10.96 1.30
CA ILE A 123 -12.14 -10.58 -0.02
C ILE A 123 -11.42 -11.38 -1.12
N ALA A 124 -10.10 -11.53 -1.03
CA ALA A 124 -9.31 -12.32 -1.99
C ALA A 124 -9.76 -13.79 -2.01
N SER A 125 -9.91 -14.40 -0.82
CA SER A 125 -10.38 -15.79 -0.67
C SER A 125 -11.76 -15.99 -1.30
N LYS A 126 -12.73 -15.12 -0.98
CA LYS A 126 -14.09 -15.18 -1.56
C LYS A 126 -14.08 -15.01 -3.07
N LYS A 127 -13.23 -14.17 -3.63
CA LYS A 127 -13.10 -14.02 -5.09
C LYS A 127 -12.56 -15.28 -5.75
N ILE A 128 -11.54 -15.90 -5.16
CA ILE A 128 -10.97 -17.16 -5.67
C ILE A 128 -12.01 -18.29 -5.59
N GLU A 129 -12.75 -18.36 -4.48
CA GLU A 129 -13.82 -19.34 -4.30
C GLU A 129 -14.94 -19.16 -5.35
N GLY A 130 -15.37 -17.91 -5.57
CA GLY A 130 -16.36 -17.60 -6.62
C GLY A 130 -15.89 -18.03 -8.02
N LEU A 131 -14.60 -17.81 -8.34
CA LEU A 131 -14.02 -18.30 -9.61
C LEU A 131 -14.02 -19.82 -9.71
N LYS A 132 -13.63 -20.52 -8.64
CA LYS A 132 -13.67 -21.99 -8.61
C LYS A 132 -15.08 -22.52 -8.85
N ASN A 133 -16.09 -21.91 -8.21
CA ASN A 133 -17.48 -22.29 -8.37
C ASN A 133 -17.96 -22.06 -9.82
N ALA A 134 -17.67 -20.88 -10.39
CA ALA A 134 -18.03 -20.57 -11.77
C ALA A 134 -17.41 -21.56 -12.78
N ILE A 135 -16.18 -22.03 -12.55
CA ILE A 135 -15.53 -23.03 -13.39
C ILE A 135 -16.19 -24.40 -13.22
N ARG A 136 -16.63 -24.74 -12.01
CA ARG A 136 -17.28 -26.04 -11.73
C ARG A 136 -18.70 -26.12 -12.26
N GLU A 137 -19.45 -25.03 -12.20
CA GLU A 137 -20.83 -24.93 -12.66
C GLU A 137 -20.95 -24.74 -14.18
N GLY A 138 -19.88 -24.29 -14.83
CA GLY A 138 -19.81 -24.10 -16.28
C GLY A 138 -19.54 -25.38 -17.10
N ARG A 139 -19.62 -26.57 -16.49
CA ARG A 139 -19.49 -27.89 -17.16
C ARG A 139 -20.83 -28.52 -17.43
#